data_8fbf9bfdd1b8122d146b0d3a6fb80233
#
_entry.id   8fbf9bfdd1b8122d146b0d3a6fb80233
#
_cell.length_a   1.000
_cell.length_b   1.000
_cell.length_c   1.000
_cell.angle_alpha   90.00
_cell.angle_beta   90.00
_cell.angle_gamma   90.00
#
_symmetry.space_group_name_H-M   'P 1'
#
loop_
_entity.id
_entity.type
_entity.pdbx_description
1 polymer ?
#
loop_
_entity_poly.entity_id
_entity_poly.type
_entity_poly.pdbx_seq_one_letter_code
_entity_poly.pdbx_strand_id
1 'polypeptide(L)'
;MAVLLAFTFSCSSDEDVLPKPRGYFRIDLPEKTYVKVDTIERYSFECPDYAYITPDPYSPDMTNWINVEMPRFKGTIHITHRTGDSLAYYLEDVHTMMSKHITKANGINDSLIVNNERQIYGMLIEIDGKSVATPMQFYLTDSIDNFLYGALYFNFHPNNDSMQPIIRYIREDIDHMINTFEWK
;
A
#
# COMPACT_ATOMS: atom_id res chain seq x y z
N MET A 1 18.67 70.07 29.85
CA MET A 1 17.68 68.98 29.96
C MET A 1 17.84 68.11 28.71
N ALA A 2 18.58 67.01 28.84
CA ALA A 2 18.94 66.10 27.71
C ALA A 2 18.00 64.90 27.79
N VAL A 3 17.20 64.69 26.77
CA VAL A 3 16.27 63.56 26.63
C VAL A 3 17.04 62.39 25.95
N LEU A 4 17.26 61.31 26.71
CA LEU A 4 17.91 60.09 26.22
C LEU A 4 16.85 59.21 25.55
N LEU A 5 16.87 59.12 24.22
CA LEU A 5 16.01 58.21 23.47
C LEU A 5 16.62 56.81 23.50
N ALA A 6 16.01 55.88 24.25
CA ALA A 6 16.38 54.44 24.23
C ALA A 6 15.66 53.75 23.08
N PHE A 7 16.39 53.33 22.05
CA PHE A 7 15.92 52.44 21.00
C PHE A 7 15.98 51.03 21.52
N THR A 8 14.81 50.40 21.78
CA THR A 8 14.69 48.97 22.03
C THR A 8 14.67 48.25 20.66
N PHE A 9 15.78 47.61 20.28
CA PHE A 9 15.79 46.67 19.19
C PHE A 9 15.10 45.41 19.67
N SER A 10 13.85 45.20 19.23
CA SER A 10 13.19 43.88 19.33
C SER A 10 13.74 43.00 18.21
N CYS A 11 14.64 42.06 18.56
CA CYS A 11 14.98 40.96 17.68
C CYS A 11 13.77 40.03 17.61
N SER A 12 13.00 40.12 16.53
CA SER A 12 12.13 39.02 16.13
C SER A 12 13.05 37.96 15.49
N SER A 13 13.44 36.96 16.26
CA SER A 13 13.96 35.72 15.66
C SER A 13 12.76 35.05 14.99
N ASP A 14 12.64 35.20 13.66
CA ASP A 14 11.88 34.27 12.85
C ASP A 14 12.57 32.90 12.93
N GLU A 15 12.40 32.22 14.05
CA GLU A 15 12.63 30.79 14.10
C GLU A 15 11.55 30.18 13.23
N ASP A 16 11.95 29.67 12.06
CA ASP A 16 11.12 28.80 11.25
C ASP A 16 10.61 27.68 12.15
N VAL A 17 9.37 27.77 12.58
CA VAL A 17 8.72 26.76 13.44
C VAL A 17 8.45 25.55 12.55
N LEU A 18 9.48 24.74 12.34
CA LEU A 18 9.30 23.45 11.71
C LEU A 18 8.36 22.61 12.58
N PRO A 19 7.26 22.10 12.01
CA PRO A 19 6.36 21.23 12.75
C PRO A 19 7.14 20.05 13.32
N LYS A 20 7.01 19.80 14.61
CA LYS A 20 7.67 18.66 15.25
C LYS A 20 7.19 17.36 14.58
N PRO A 21 8.09 16.38 14.35
CA PRO A 21 7.70 15.07 13.85
C PRO A 21 6.60 14.48 14.73
N ARG A 22 5.61 13.83 14.09
CA ARG A 22 4.55 13.13 14.85
C ARG A 22 5.17 11.98 15.64
N GLY A 23 4.87 11.90 16.92
CA GLY A 23 5.16 10.74 17.75
C GLY A 23 4.10 9.67 17.54
N TYR A 24 4.53 8.40 17.51
CA TYR A 24 3.65 7.24 17.48
C TYR A 24 3.80 6.45 18.79
N PHE A 25 2.77 5.71 19.18
CA PHE A 25 2.90 4.72 20.21
C PHE A 25 3.91 3.67 19.80
N ARG A 26 4.66 3.12 20.78
CA ARG A 26 5.55 2.00 20.52
C ARG A 26 4.72 0.81 20.03
N ILE A 27 5.06 0.30 18.86
CA ILE A 27 4.45 -0.89 18.27
C ILE A 27 5.55 -1.95 18.17
N ASP A 28 5.34 -3.10 18.79
CA ASP A 28 6.25 -4.23 18.64
C ASP A 28 5.90 -4.94 17.32
N LEU A 29 6.69 -4.65 16.29
CA LEU A 29 6.57 -5.28 14.98
C LEU A 29 7.28 -6.65 14.98
N PRO A 30 6.73 -7.71 14.35
CA PRO A 30 7.41 -8.99 14.22
C PRO A 30 8.70 -8.88 13.40
N GLU A 31 9.57 -9.87 13.52
CA GLU A 31 10.69 -10.00 12.60
C GLU A 31 10.19 -10.36 11.20
N LYS A 32 10.87 -9.88 10.16
CA LYS A 32 10.51 -10.14 8.76
C LYS A 32 11.05 -11.50 8.35
N THR A 33 10.18 -12.48 8.31
CA THR A 33 10.42 -13.82 7.77
C THR A 33 9.33 -14.14 6.77
N TYR A 34 9.70 -14.83 5.67
CA TYR A 34 8.81 -15.05 4.54
C TYR A 34 8.69 -16.52 4.20
N VAL A 35 7.53 -16.91 3.72
CA VAL A 35 7.21 -18.27 3.28
C VAL A 35 6.67 -18.26 1.86
N LYS A 36 7.06 -19.22 1.04
CA LYS A 36 6.58 -19.34 -0.34
C LYS A 36 5.13 -19.82 -0.36
N VAL A 37 4.27 -19.09 -1.05
CA VAL A 37 2.89 -19.44 -1.39
C VAL A 37 2.89 -19.99 -2.81
N ASP A 38 2.77 -21.31 -2.92
CA ASP A 38 2.84 -22.05 -4.19
C ASP A 38 1.59 -22.90 -4.46
N THR A 39 0.57 -22.73 -3.64
CA THR A 39 -0.68 -23.49 -3.73
C THR A 39 -1.68 -22.92 -4.73
N ILE A 40 -1.44 -21.71 -5.25
CA ILE A 40 -2.29 -21.05 -6.22
C ILE A 40 -1.89 -21.53 -7.62
N GLU A 41 -2.90 -21.80 -8.47
CA GLU A 41 -2.68 -22.42 -9.77
C GLU A 41 -1.89 -21.52 -10.74
N ARG A 42 -2.18 -20.22 -10.77
CA ARG A 42 -1.73 -19.29 -11.81
C ARG A 42 -0.51 -18.45 -11.45
N TYR A 43 -0.16 -18.37 -10.18
CA TYR A 43 0.97 -17.56 -9.71
C TYR A 43 1.49 -18.05 -8.37
N SER A 44 2.69 -17.61 -8.03
CA SER A 44 3.30 -17.82 -6.72
C SER A 44 4.01 -16.56 -6.24
N PHE A 45 4.24 -16.45 -4.95
CA PHE A 45 4.97 -15.35 -4.31
C PHE A 45 5.40 -15.76 -2.90
N GLU A 46 6.19 -14.92 -2.24
CA GLU A 46 6.47 -15.09 -0.83
C GLU A 46 5.66 -14.10 0.01
N CYS A 47 5.08 -14.56 1.10
CA CYS A 47 4.38 -13.72 2.06
C CYS A 47 4.97 -13.84 3.46
N PRO A 48 4.78 -12.83 4.35
CA PRO A 48 5.26 -12.92 5.73
C PRO A 48 4.66 -14.12 6.46
N ASP A 49 5.44 -14.76 7.31
CA ASP A 49 5.04 -15.96 8.07
C ASP A 49 3.93 -15.70 9.11
N TYR A 50 3.73 -14.43 9.47
CA TYR A 50 2.63 -14.00 10.35
C TYR A 50 1.30 -13.78 9.62
N ALA A 51 1.31 -13.88 8.27
CA ALA A 51 0.12 -13.83 7.44
C ALA A 51 -0.34 -15.25 7.03
N TYR A 52 -1.59 -15.39 6.63
CA TYR A 52 -2.11 -16.61 6.07
C TYR A 52 -3.01 -16.33 4.86
N ILE A 53 -3.11 -17.31 3.98
CA ILE A 53 -3.87 -17.19 2.74
C ILE A 53 -5.26 -17.81 2.94
N THR A 54 -6.28 -17.08 2.55
CA THR A 54 -7.67 -17.58 2.49
C THR A 54 -8.25 -17.37 1.10
N PRO A 55 -9.16 -18.24 0.63
CA PRO A 55 -9.96 -17.97 -0.56
C PRO A 55 -10.80 -16.70 -0.36
N ASP A 56 -11.14 -16.00 -1.45
CA ASP A 56 -12.09 -14.90 -1.37
C ASP A 56 -13.50 -15.44 -1.03
N PRO A 57 -14.10 -15.03 0.11
CA PRO A 57 -15.39 -15.56 0.55
C PRO A 57 -16.56 -15.11 -0.32
N TYR A 58 -16.39 -14.05 -1.10
CA TYR A 58 -17.43 -13.50 -1.98
C TYR A 58 -17.41 -14.09 -3.39
N SER A 59 -16.32 -14.78 -3.74
CA SER A 59 -16.10 -15.35 -5.07
C SER A 59 -15.53 -16.77 -4.96
N PRO A 60 -16.25 -17.73 -4.34
CA PRO A 60 -15.73 -19.06 -4.04
C PRO A 60 -15.39 -19.90 -5.29
N ASP A 61 -15.95 -19.56 -6.43
CA ASP A 61 -15.66 -20.23 -7.71
C ASP A 61 -14.36 -19.71 -8.37
N MET A 62 -13.82 -18.60 -7.88
CA MET A 62 -12.59 -17.97 -8.39
C MET A 62 -11.39 -18.45 -7.59
N THR A 63 -10.84 -19.61 -7.92
CA THR A 63 -9.75 -20.27 -7.17
C THR A 63 -8.46 -19.47 -7.08
N ASN A 64 -8.26 -18.51 -7.99
CA ASN A 64 -7.09 -17.62 -8.01
C ASN A 64 -7.35 -16.25 -7.34
N TRP A 65 -8.52 -16.06 -6.71
CA TRP A 65 -8.82 -14.89 -5.90
C TRP A 65 -8.62 -15.25 -4.44
N ILE A 66 -7.73 -14.52 -3.80
CA ILE A 66 -7.30 -14.83 -2.44
C ILE A 66 -7.22 -13.58 -1.57
N ASN A 67 -7.23 -13.81 -0.28
CA ASN A 67 -6.92 -12.81 0.73
C ASN A 67 -5.63 -13.19 1.45
N VAL A 68 -4.72 -12.22 1.61
CA VAL A 68 -3.57 -12.33 2.51
C VAL A 68 -3.97 -11.65 3.81
N GLU A 69 -4.30 -12.47 4.80
CA GLU A 69 -4.82 -12.03 6.09
C GLU A 69 -3.68 -11.78 7.06
N MET A 70 -3.67 -10.61 7.68
CA MET A 70 -2.69 -10.18 8.71
C MET A 70 -3.41 -9.83 10.02
N PRO A 71 -3.85 -10.81 10.82
CA PRO A 71 -4.72 -10.58 11.99
C PRO A 71 -4.13 -9.66 13.02
N ARG A 72 -2.81 -9.73 13.23
CA ARG A 72 -2.08 -8.88 14.18
C ARG A 72 -2.30 -7.40 13.91
N PHE A 73 -2.41 -7.03 12.64
CA PHE A 73 -2.62 -5.65 12.17
C PHE A 73 -4.08 -5.36 11.80
N LYS A 74 -4.95 -6.38 11.87
CA LYS A 74 -6.33 -6.33 11.32
C LYS A 74 -6.33 -5.84 9.87
N GLY A 75 -5.30 -6.23 9.12
CA GLY A 75 -5.10 -5.90 7.72
C GLY A 75 -5.36 -7.10 6.83
N THR A 76 -5.87 -6.84 5.64
CA THR A 76 -6.08 -7.85 4.59
C THR A 76 -5.67 -7.26 3.25
N ILE A 77 -4.87 -8.00 2.48
CA ILE A 77 -4.63 -7.69 1.09
C ILE A 77 -5.57 -8.57 0.27
N HIS A 78 -6.56 -7.97 -0.36
CA HIS A 78 -7.43 -8.65 -1.32
C HIS A 78 -6.72 -8.72 -2.66
N ILE A 79 -6.58 -9.93 -3.18
CA ILE A 79 -5.91 -10.19 -4.47
C ILE A 79 -6.91 -10.85 -5.41
N THR A 80 -7.12 -10.24 -6.57
CA THR A 80 -7.95 -10.76 -7.65
C THR A 80 -7.07 -11.02 -8.87
N HIS A 81 -7.28 -12.16 -9.54
CA HIS A 81 -6.60 -12.53 -10.75
C HIS A 81 -7.61 -12.70 -11.88
N ARG A 82 -7.30 -12.13 -13.03
CA ARG A 82 -8.13 -12.22 -14.24
C ARG A 82 -7.27 -12.62 -15.43
N THR A 83 -7.86 -13.33 -16.37
CA THR A 83 -7.24 -13.73 -17.65
C THR A 83 -8.12 -13.34 -18.82
N GLY A 84 -7.50 -13.16 -19.98
CA GLY A 84 -8.22 -12.88 -21.25
C GLY A 84 -8.58 -11.42 -21.46
N ASP A 85 -9.10 -11.19 -22.55
CA ASP A 85 -9.76 -10.16 -23.31
C ASP A 85 -9.33 -8.71 -23.26
N SER A 86 -8.92 -8.11 -22.20
CA SER A 86 -8.63 -6.67 -22.33
C SER A 86 -7.88 -6.11 -21.15
N LEU A 87 -6.57 -6.18 -21.22
CA LEU A 87 -5.69 -5.43 -20.32
C LEU A 87 -6.14 -3.96 -20.20
N ALA A 88 -6.53 -3.34 -21.32
CA ALA A 88 -7.02 -1.96 -21.32
C ALA A 88 -8.27 -1.78 -20.44
N TYR A 89 -9.19 -2.73 -20.45
CA TYR A 89 -10.39 -2.69 -19.61
C TYR A 89 -10.03 -2.81 -18.11
N TYR A 90 -9.12 -3.73 -17.76
CA TYR A 90 -8.68 -3.89 -16.37
C TYR A 90 -7.91 -2.68 -15.84
N LEU A 91 -7.09 -2.05 -16.69
CA LEU A 91 -6.41 -0.81 -16.35
C LEU A 91 -7.40 0.35 -16.13
N GLU A 92 -8.45 0.46 -16.95
CA GLU A 92 -9.51 1.46 -16.78
C GLU A 92 -10.29 1.22 -15.46
N ASP A 93 -10.57 -0.04 -15.12
CA ASP A 93 -11.17 -0.43 -13.84
C ASP A 93 -10.31 0.05 -12.66
N VAL A 94 -9.00 -0.20 -12.70
CA VAL A 94 -8.05 0.26 -11.66
C VAL A 94 -8.06 1.79 -11.56
N HIS A 95 -7.98 2.50 -12.68
CA HIS A 95 -8.08 3.97 -12.68
C HIS A 95 -9.40 4.47 -12.10
N THR A 96 -10.49 3.80 -12.39
CA THR A 96 -11.81 4.12 -11.83
C THR A 96 -11.86 3.89 -10.32
N MET A 97 -11.26 2.79 -9.82
CA MET A 97 -11.16 2.52 -8.39
C MET A 97 -10.29 3.54 -7.67
N MET A 98 -9.15 3.90 -8.25
CA MET A 98 -8.26 4.93 -7.72
C MET A 98 -8.93 6.30 -7.63
N SER A 99 -9.65 6.69 -8.67
CA SER A 99 -10.30 8.01 -8.73
C SER A 99 -11.32 8.24 -7.61
N LYS A 100 -11.93 7.17 -7.09
CA LYS A 100 -12.83 7.25 -5.92
C LYS A 100 -12.12 7.68 -4.63
N HIS A 101 -10.81 7.49 -4.55
CA HIS A 101 -10.00 7.86 -3.38
C HIS A 101 -9.43 9.27 -3.47
N ILE A 102 -9.35 9.87 -4.67
CA ILE A 102 -8.75 11.21 -4.90
C ILE A 102 -9.36 12.28 -3.98
N THR A 103 -10.67 12.25 -3.76
CA THR A 103 -11.36 13.22 -2.91
C THR A 103 -10.98 13.17 -1.43
N LYS A 104 -10.41 12.04 -0.98
CA LYS A 104 -9.99 11.81 0.41
C LYS A 104 -8.47 11.75 0.56
N ALA A 105 -7.75 11.75 -0.55
CA ALA A 105 -6.30 11.69 -0.58
C ALA A 105 -5.68 13.07 -0.34
N ASN A 106 -4.62 13.11 0.44
CA ASN A 106 -3.73 14.27 0.59
C ASN A 106 -2.59 14.21 -0.44
N GLY A 107 -2.25 13.01 -0.90
CA GLY A 107 -1.23 12.73 -1.90
C GLY A 107 -1.39 11.32 -2.46
N ILE A 108 -0.92 11.11 -3.67
CA ILE A 108 -0.84 9.80 -4.32
C ILE A 108 0.56 9.67 -4.88
N ASN A 109 1.25 8.60 -4.49
CA ASN A 109 2.57 8.24 -5.00
C ASN A 109 2.43 6.93 -5.76
N ASP A 110 2.99 6.88 -6.95
CA ASP A 110 3.02 5.69 -7.77
C ASP A 110 4.46 5.24 -8.04
N SER A 111 4.67 3.95 -8.05
CA SER A 111 5.96 3.31 -8.34
C SER A 111 5.77 2.28 -9.44
N LEU A 112 6.48 2.49 -10.55
CA LEU A 112 6.45 1.57 -11.68
C LEU A 112 7.17 0.25 -11.34
N ILE A 113 6.56 -0.87 -11.70
CA ILE A 113 7.11 -2.22 -11.56
C ILE A 113 7.48 -2.72 -12.95
N VAL A 114 8.77 -3.04 -13.16
CA VAL A 114 9.27 -3.59 -14.43
C VAL A 114 10.27 -4.69 -14.14
N ASN A 115 9.92 -5.92 -14.48
CA ASN A 115 10.82 -7.07 -14.45
C ASN A 115 10.70 -7.85 -15.77
N ASN A 116 11.62 -7.60 -16.68
CA ASN A 116 11.61 -8.20 -18.02
C ASN A 116 11.92 -9.71 -17.98
N GLU A 117 12.72 -10.17 -17.02
CA GLU A 117 13.09 -11.58 -16.91
C GLU A 117 11.90 -12.45 -16.52
N ARG A 118 11.06 -11.96 -15.63
CA ARG A 118 9.85 -12.65 -15.15
C ARG A 118 8.57 -12.23 -15.89
N GLN A 119 8.69 -11.31 -16.84
CA GLN A 119 7.53 -10.72 -17.54
C GLN A 119 6.49 -10.14 -16.55
N ILE A 120 6.95 -9.35 -15.59
CA ILE A 120 6.11 -8.71 -14.59
C ILE A 120 6.17 -7.19 -14.82
N TYR A 121 5.04 -6.63 -15.13
CA TYR A 121 4.84 -5.19 -15.34
C TYR A 121 3.68 -4.74 -14.48
N GLY A 122 3.74 -3.52 -13.97
CA GLY A 122 2.66 -3.06 -13.12
C GLY A 122 2.96 -1.74 -12.42
N MET A 123 2.21 -1.47 -11.41
CA MET A 123 2.35 -0.26 -10.61
C MET A 123 1.95 -0.55 -9.16
N LEU A 124 2.68 0.01 -8.22
CA LEU A 124 2.29 0.10 -6.82
C LEU A 124 1.90 1.55 -6.54
N ILE A 125 0.74 1.73 -5.91
CA ILE A 125 0.10 3.01 -5.69
C ILE A 125 -0.11 3.18 -4.20
N GLU A 126 0.49 4.21 -3.63
CA GLU A 126 0.34 4.61 -2.24
C GLU A 126 -0.56 5.83 -2.17
N ILE A 127 -1.61 5.76 -1.38
CA ILE A 127 -2.62 6.82 -1.24
C ILE A 127 -2.56 7.37 0.17
N ASP A 128 -1.96 8.54 0.31
CA ASP A 128 -1.92 9.25 1.58
C ASP A 128 -3.24 9.94 1.87
N GLY A 129 -3.72 9.81 3.09
CA GLY A 129 -4.93 10.47 3.55
C GLY A 129 -5.51 9.80 4.78
N LYS A 130 -5.90 10.59 5.77
CA LYS A 130 -6.37 10.10 7.06
C LYS A 130 -7.53 9.11 6.95
N SER A 131 -8.45 9.35 6.01
CA SER A 131 -9.71 8.60 5.85
C SER A 131 -9.73 7.75 4.59
N VAL A 132 -8.58 7.45 3.99
CA VAL A 132 -8.46 6.56 2.84
C VAL A 132 -8.62 5.13 3.30
N ALA A 133 -9.55 4.39 2.68
CA ALA A 133 -9.85 3.00 3.04
C ALA A 133 -8.76 2.02 2.59
N THR A 134 -8.14 2.30 1.43
CA THR A 134 -7.08 1.50 0.83
C THR A 134 -5.80 2.32 0.70
N PRO A 135 -4.92 2.33 1.71
CA PRO A 135 -3.70 3.13 1.64
C PRO A 135 -2.70 2.62 0.61
N MET A 136 -2.83 1.37 0.17
CA MET A 136 -1.99 0.77 -0.88
C MET A 136 -2.80 -0.09 -1.82
N GLN A 137 -2.50 0.05 -3.11
CA GLN A 137 -3.04 -0.76 -4.20
C GLN A 137 -1.90 -1.10 -5.16
N PHE A 138 -1.96 -2.23 -5.83
CA PHE A 138 -1.01 -2.57 -6.88
C PHE A 138 -1.69 -3.40 -7.95
N TYR A 139 -1.12 -3.39 -9.14
CA TYR A 139 -1.47 -4.36 -10.16
C TYR A 139 -0.21 -4.91 -10.81
N LEU A 140 -0.30 -6.16 -11.26
CA LEU A 140 0.73 -6.87 -11.99
C LEU A 140 0.12 -7.49 -13.25
N THR A 141 0.87 -7.50 -14.34
CA THR A 141 0.48 -8.12 -15.61
C THR A 141 1.70 -8.66 -16.33
N ASP A 142 1.51 -9.68 -17.14
CA ASP A 142 2.50 -10.15 -18.11
C ASP A 142 2.41 -9.41 -19.45
N SER A 143 1.49 -8.44 -19.57
CA SER A 143 1.17 -7.67 -20.77
C SER A 143 0.55 -8.49 -21.91
N ILE A 144 0.14 -9.74 -21.66
CA ILE A 144 -0.43 -10.65 -22.65
C ILE A 144 -1.84 -11.09 -22.21
N ASP A 145 -1.94 -11.84 -21.12
CA ASP A 145 -3.16 -12.55 -20.73
C ASP A 145 -3.49 -12.41 -19.23
N ASN A 146 -2.47 -12.24 -18.39
CA ASN A 146 -2.64 -12.24 -16.95
C ASN A 146 -2.70 -10.82 -16.40
N PHE A 147 -3.67 -10.59 -15.54
CA PHE A 147 -3.83 -9.36 -14.77
C PHE A 147 -4.18 -9.68 -13.32
N LEU A 148 -3.36 -9.20 -12.40
CA LEU A 148 -3.56 -9.32 -10.97
C LEU A 148 -3.70 -7.94 -10.35
N TYR A 149 -4.70 -7.77 -9.49
CA TYR A 149 -4.89 -6.55 -8.71
C TYR A 149 -4.90 -6.89 -7.23
N GLY A 150 -4.19 -6.12 -6.44
CA GLY A 150 -4.13 -6.23 -5.00
C GLY A 150 -4.45 -4.92 -4.30
N ALA A 151 -5.16 -4.96 -3.19
CA ALA A 151 -5.50 -3.79 -2.40
C ALA A 151 -5.46 -4.11 -0.90
N LEU A 152 -4.75 -3.26 -0.14
CA LEU A 152 -4.66 -3.36 1.31
C LEU A 152 -5.84 -2.65 1.96
N TYR A 153 -6.55 -3.35 2.84
CA TYR A 153 -7.60 -2.83 3.69
C TYR A 153 -7.32 -3.12 5.17
N PHE A 154 -7.81 -2.25 6.02
CA PHE A 154 -7.84 -2.51 7.47
C PHE A 154 -9.28 -2.68 7.95
N ASN A 155 -9.51 -3.71 8.79
CA ASN A 155 -10.82 -4.03 9.35
C ASN A 155 -11.17 -3.13 10.56
N PHE A 156 -11.09 -1.82 10.36
CA PHE A 156 -11.52 -0.77 11.29
C PHE A 156 -11.70 0.56 10.54
N HIS A 157 -12.28 1.54 11.22
CA HIS A 157 -12.48 2.85 10.61
C HIS A 157 -11.11 3.51 10.26
N PRO A 158 -10.90 3.95 9.01
CA PRO A 158 -9.62 4.48 8.58
C PRO A 158 -9.11 5.63 9.45
N ASN A 159 -7.88 5.50 9.95
CA ASN A 159 -7.12 6.54 10.64
C ASN A 159 -5.64 6.38 10.30
N ASN A 160 -5.32 6.54 9.02
CA ASN A 160 -4.00 6.24 8.46
C ASN A 160 -2.88 7.07 9.09
N ASP A 161 -3.18 8.28 9.57
CA ASP A 161 -2.21 9.12 10.30
C ASP A 161 -1.61 8.38 11.50
N SER A 162 -2.43 7.66 12.25
CA SER A 162 -1.97 6.88 13.42
C SER A 162 -1.38 5.53 13.03
N MET A 163 -1.74 5.03 11.85
CA MET A 163 -1.35 3.73 11.34
C MET A 163 -0.09 3.76 10.47
N GLN A 164 0.48 4.93 10.22
CA GLN A 164 1.64 5.09 9.33
C GLN A 164 2.80 4.11 9.60
N PRO A 165 3.20 3.81 10.85
CA PRO A 165 4.25 2.82 11.09
C PRO A 165 3.88 1.41 10.61
N ILE A 166 2.60 1.00 10.77
CA ILE A 166 2.10 -0.30 10.33
C ILE A 166 1.96 -0.33 8.80
N ILE A 167 1.46 0.75 8.21
CA ILE A 167 1.34 0.88 6.75
C ILE A 167 2.72 0.76 6.09
N ARG A 168 3.73 1.43 6.62
CA ARG A 168 5.13 1.33 6.12
C ARG A 168 5.69 -0.07 6.30
N TYR A 169 5.41 -0.69 7.43
CA TYR A 169 5.86 -2.06 7.70
C TYR A 169 5.25 -3.06 6.69
N ILE A 170 3.94 -2.97 6.42
CA ILE A 170 3.25 -3.81 5.42
C ILE A 170 3.69 -3.45 4.00
N ARG A 171 4.06 -2.19 3.75
CA ARG A 171 4.61 -1.75 2.46
C ARG A 171 5.84 -2.56 2.06
N GLU A 172 6.74 -2.82 2.99
CA GLU A 172 7.93 -3.65 2.76
C GLU A 172 7.55 -5.12 2.45
N ASP A 173 6.48 -5.64 3.06
CA ASP A 173 5.99 -6.98 2.76
C ASP A 173 5.35 -7.07 1.37
N ILE A 174 4.63 -6.03 0.95
CA ILE A 174 4.09 -5.93 -0.41
C ILE A 174 5.22 -5.85 -1.43
N ASP A 175 6.29 -5.08 -1.14
CA ASP A 175 7.47 -5.03 -2.01
C ASP A 175 8.14 -6.41 -2.14
N HIS A 176 8.29 -7.12 -1.02
CA HIS A 176 8.86 -8.47 -1.04
C HIS A 176 7.98 -9.42 -1.86
N MET A 177 6.66 -9.38 -1.66
CA MET A 177 5.70 -10.17 -2.41
C MET A 177 5.80 -9.89 -3.93
N ILE A 178 5.86 -8.64 -4.34
CA ILE A 178 6.02 -8.23 -5.75
C ILE A 178 7.37 -8.69 -6.31
N ASN A 179 8.45 -8.54 -5.54
CA ASN A 179 9.81 -8.93 -5.96
C ASN A 179 10.00 -10.45 -6.08
N THR A 180 9.21 -11.25 -5.38
CA THR A 180 9.24 -12.72 -5.42
C THR A 180 8.13 -13.33 -6.27
N PHE A 181 7.28 -12.48 -6.83
CA PHE A 181 6.16 -12.92 -7.65
C PHE A 181 6.60 -13.64 -8.93
N GLU A 182 5.89 -14.69 -9.29
CA GLU A 182 6.09 -15.47 -10.52
C GLU A 182 4.75 -15.90 -11.10
N TRP A 183 4.57 -15.72 -12.40
CA TRP A 183 3.48 -16.36 -13.16
C TRP A 183 3.76 -17.86 -13.34
N LYS A 184 2.71 -18.69 -13.43
CA LYS A 184 2.78 -20.14 -13.69
C LYS A 184 2.18 -20.51 -15.02
#